data_a558b72e34ab26b9f75661498715b5b1
#
_entry.id   a558b72e34ab26b9f75661498715b5b1
#
_cell.length_a   1.000
_cell.length_b   1.000
_cell.length_c   1.000
_cell.angle_alpha   90.00
_cell.angle_beta   90.00
_cell.angle_gamma   90.00
#
_symmetry.space_group_name_H-M   'P 1'
#
loop_
_entity.id
_entity.type
_entity.pdbx_description
1 polymer ?
#
loop_
_entity_poly.entity_id
_entity_poly.type
_entity_poly.pdbx_seq_one_letter_code
_entity_poly.pdbx_strand_id
1 'polypeptide(L)'
;LNNSDVRFFAGQATWLTKNQAIEEWQNIASMNWQASAFLAAQHIEQGLFIDIGSTTCDIIAIDRHQVSAAATTDYGRQCSGELVYTGAIRTPLMAISDAAPLHGNRVSLAAEWFASSADIWLILNQLNESDIQDSSADGQPWTQMHSQQRLARMLGSDARDATDAQWQNVAAYFAEKQMQQILNSCYQVLSQFPDWQPSSPIIGAGIGQFIVEKCASRLNRPYVDYAAFCQHHPDAASYAPATALALLAAQQLS
;
A
#
# COMPACT_ATOMS: atom_id res chain seq x y z
N LEU A 1 -18.07 -1.28 -26.74
CA LEU A 1 -18.34 -2.53 -26.01
C LEU A 1 -19.83 -2.74 -25.93
N ASN A 2 -20.34 -3.87 -26.47
CA ASN A 2 -21.75 -4.24 -26.26
C ASN A 2 -21.98 -4.53 -24.77
N ASN A 3 -23.10 -4.05 -24.21
CA ASN A 3 -23.45 -4.23 -22.78
C ASN A 3 -23.49 -5.72 -22.33
N SER A 4 -23.53 -6.68 -23.27
CA SER A 4 -23.51 -8.12 -22.98
C SER A 4 -22.16 -8.68 -22.57
N ASP A 5 -21.06 -7.96 -22.84
CA ASP A 5 -19.70 -8.46 -22.63
C ASP A 5 -19.07 -7.93 -21.33
N VAL A 6 -19.80 -7.09 -20.58
CA VAL A 6 -19.33 -6.53 -19.31
C VAL A 6 -19.59 -7.53 -18.18
N ARG A 7 -18.53 -7.86 -17.41
CA ARG A 7 -18.59 -8.69 -16.21
C ARG A 7 -18.02 -7.94 -15.01
N PHE A 8 -18.51 -8.26 -13.83
CA PHE A 8 -18.10 -7.66 -12.59
C PHE A 8 -17.48 -8.72 -11.68
N PHE A 9 -16.27 -8.46 -11.20
CA PHE A 9 -15.59 -9.38 -10.29
C PHE A 9 -16.20 -9.26 -8.89
N ALA A 10 -16.63 -10.40 -8.34
CA ALA A 10 -17.26 -10.47 -7.01
C ALA A 10 -16.46 -11.34 -6.01
N GLY A 11 -15.12 -11.36 -6.15
CA GLY A 11 -14.23 -12.16 -5.32
C GLY A 11 -14.24 -13.66 -5.68
N GLN A 12 -13.23 -14.38 -5.21
CA GLN A 12 -13.06 -15.83 -5.39
C GLN A 12 -13.29 -16.33 -6.84
N ALA A 13 -12.80 -15.57 -7.83
CA ALA A 13 -13.01 -15.80 -9.28
C ALA A 13 -14.48 -15.82 -9.74
N THR A 14 -15.40 -15.26 -8.97
CA THR A 14 -16.80 -15.12 -9.36
C THR A 14 -16.98 -13.87 -10.23
N TRP A 15 -17.66 -14.05 -11.38
CA TRP A 15 -17.94 -12.98 -12.33
C TRP A 15 -19.44 -12.84 -12.53
N LEU A 16 -19.96 -11.66 -12.22
CA LEU A 16 -21.39 -11.35 -12.30
C LEU A 16 -21.71 -10.60 -13.60
N THR A 17 -22.92 -10.85 -14.11
CA THR A 17 -23.52 -10.00 -15.15
C THR A 17 -23.98 -8.68 -14.54
N LYS A 18 -24.30 -7.68 -15.40
CA LYS A 18 -24.79 -6.38 -14.94
C LYS A 18 -26.03 -6.50 -14.02
N ASN A 19 -26.97 -7.39 -14.33
CA ASN A 19 -28.17 -7.54 -13.52
C ASN A 19 -27.86 -8.15 -12.15
N GLN A 20 -27.03 -9.20 -12.12
CA GLN A 20 -26.55 -9.79 -10.86
C GLN A 20 -25.73 -8.78 -10.03
N ALA A 21 -24.90 -7.96 -10.68
CA ALA A 21 -24.10 -6.92 -10.02
C ALA A 21 -24.96 -5.86 -9.32
N ILE A 22 -26.14 -5.55 -9.85
CA ILE A 22 -27.11 -4.63 -9.22
C ILE A 22 -27.72 -5.27 -7.95
N GLU A 23 -28.05 -6.54 -8.02
CA GLU A 23 -28.66 -7.29 -6.92
C GLU A 23 -27.63 -7.60 -5.80
N GLU A 24 -26.40 -7.90 -6.21
CA GLU A 24 -25.29 -8.32 -5.32
C GLU A 24 -24.20 -7.25 -5.20
N TRP A 25 -24.53 -5.96 -5.29
CA TRP A 25 -23.55 -4.87 -5.31
C TRP A 25 -22.61 -4.87 -4.09
N GLN A 26 -23.07 -5.36 -2.95
CA GLN A 26 -22.27 -5.50 -1.73
C GLN A 26 -21.10 -6.48 -1.89
N ASN A 27 -21.22 -7.48 -2.76
CA ASN A 27 -20.18 -8.46 -3.06
C ASN A 27 -19.16 -7.93 -4.07
N ILE A 28 -19.40 -6.74 -4.65
CA ILE A 28 -18.53 -6.12 -5.66
C ILE A 28 -17.86 -4.88 -5.08
N ALA A 29 -18.57 -4.13 -4.24
CA ALA A 29 -18.07 -2.89 -3.67
C ALA A 29 -16.80 -3.13 -2.86
N SER A 30 -15.75 -2.35 -3.17
CA SER A 30 -14.43 -2.43 -2.48
C SER A 30 -13.72 -3.79 -2.56
N MET A 31 -14.01 -4.63 -3.58
CA MET A 31 -13.45 -5.98 -3.71
C MET A 31 -12.24 -6.10 -4.65
N ASN A 32 -11.71 -4.99 -5.15
CA ASN A 32 -10.57 -4.96 -6.06
C ASN A 32 -9.30 -5.61 -5.47
N TRP A 33 -9.07 -5.49 -4.16
CA TRP A 33 -7.97 -6.11 -3.46
C TRP A 33 -8.01 -7.65 -3.52
N GLN A 34 -9.20 -8.25 -3.59
CA GLN A 34 -9.35 -9.71 -3.70
C GLN A 34 -8.82 -10.25 -5.02
N ALA A 35 -8.94 -9.51 -6.12
CA ALA A 35 -8.45 -9.96 -7.41
C ALA A 35 -6.93 -10.17 -7.38
N SER A 36 -6.19 -9.22 -6.82
CA SER A 36 -4.73 -9.31 -6.69
C SER A 36 -4.32 -10.45 -5.76
N ALA A 37 -4.96 -10.53 -4.60
CA ALA A 37 -4.68 -11.60 -3.63
C ALA A 37 -5.04 -12.99 -4.19
N PHE A 38 -6.14 -13.09 -4.94
CA PHE A 38 -6.57 -14.34 -5.58
C PHE A 38 -5.59 -14.80 -6.65
N LEU A 39 -5.08 -13.89 -7.49
CA LEU A 39 -4.05 -14.23 -8.46
C LEU A 39 -2.76 -14.72 -7.77
N ALA A 40 -2.31 -14.04 -6.70
CA ALA A 40 -1.16 -14.47 -5.92
C ALA A 40 -1.38 -15.86 -5.29
N ALA A 41 -2.59 -16.15 -4.80
CA ALA A 41 -2.93 -17.43 -4.17
C ALA A 41 -2.86 -18.62 -5.13
N GLN A 42 -3.02 -18.40 -6.45
CA GLN A 42 -2.81 -19.47 -7.46
C GLN A 42 -1.34 -19.96 -7.49
N HIS A 43 -0.39 -19.13 -7.06
CA HIS A 43 1.04 -19.40 -7.15
C HIS A 43 1.71 -19.64 -5.78
N ILE A 44 1.10 -19.17 -4.71
CA ILE A 44 1.64 -19.19 -3.34
C ILE A 44 0.73 -20.05 -2.47
N GLU A 45 1.31 -21.08 -1.86
CA GLU A 45 0.57 -21.93 -0.91
C GLU A 45 0.26 -21.19 0.39
N GLN A 46 1.24 -20.44 0.90
CA GLN A 46 1.16 -19.77 2.20
C GLN A 46 2.02 -18.51 2.23
N GLY A 47 1.46 -17.36 2.63
CA GLY A 47 2.19 -16.09 2.71
C GLY A 47 1.28 -14.89 2.96
N LEU A 48 1.88 -13.71 3.20
CA LEU A 48 1.14 -12.45 3.23
C LEU A 48 1.27 -11.71 1.89
N PHE A 49 0.15 -11.40 1.27
CA PHE A 49 0.08 -10.45 0.18
C PHE A 49 -0.14 -9.06 0.77
N ILE A 50 0.73 -8.10 0.41
CA ILE A 50 0.67 -6.72 0.88
C ILE A 50 0.68 -5.80 -0.34
N ASP A 51 -0.42 -5.06 -0.52
CA ASP A 51 -0.56 -4.03 -1.55
C ASP A 51 -0.55 -2.64 -0.90
N ILE A 52 0.50 -1.88 -1.13
CA ILE A 52 0.59 -0.49 -0.67
C ILE A 52 0.30 0.44 -1.85
N GLY A 53 -0.94 0.92 -1.88
CA GLY A 53 -1.38 1.90 -2.86
C GLY A 53 -1.00 3.34 -2.49
N SER A 54 -1.65 4.30 -3.15
CA SER A 54 -1.47 5.73 -2.85
C SER A 54 -2.03 6.12 -1.48
N THR A 55 -3.10 5.48 -1.02
CA THR A 55 -3.88 5.87 0.18
C THR A 55 -3.87 4.83 1.28
N THR A 56 -3.92 3.55 0.92
CA THR A 56 -4.12 2.41 1.83
C THR A 56 -3.06 1.35 1.65
N CYS A 57 -2.95 0.52 2.66
CA CYS A 57 -2.19 -0.72 2.66
C CYS A 57 -3.14 -1.87 2.96
N ASP A 58 -3.26 -2.81 2.04
CA ASP A 58 -3.99 -4.06 2.16
C ASP A 58 -3.03 -5.16 2.60
N ILE A 59 -3.35 -5.89 3.67
CA ILE A 59 -2.51 -6.97 4.24
C ILE A 59 -3.37 -8.22 4.30
N ILE A 60 -3.14 -9.16 3.40
CA ILE A 60 -4.03 -10.29 3.14
C ILE A 60 -3.29 -11.59 3.29
N ALA A 61 -3.79 -12.47 4.14
CA ALA A 61 -3.25 -13.81 4.29
C ALA A 61 -3.66 -14.69 3.11
N ILE A 62 -2.70 -15.45 2.60
CA ILE A 62 -2.92 -16.58 1.68
C ILE A 62 -2.59 -17.85 2.45
N ASP A 63 -3.54 -18.75 2.57
CA ASP A 63 -3.36 -20.05 3.23
C ASP A 63 -3.93 -21.18 2.36
N ARG A 64 -3.13 -22.22 2.12
CA ARG A 64 -3.51 -23.37 1.28
C ARG A 64 -4.01 -22.98 -0.11
N HIS A 65 -3.28 -22.06 -0.76
CA HIS A 65 -3.66 -21.51 -2.07
C HIS A 65 -5.00 -20.76 -2.10
N GLN A 66 -5.47 -20.26 -0.95
CA GLN A 66 -6.72 -19.52 -0.84
C GLN A 66 -6.52 -18.19 -0.12
N VAL A 67 -7.29 -17.19 -0.52
CA VAL A 67 -7.36 -15.93 0.20
C VAL A 67 -8.07 -16.16 1.53
N SER A 68 -7.38 -15.88 2.63
CA SER A 68 -7.89 -16.06 4.00
C SER A 68 -8.04 -14.68 4.65
N ALA A 69 -9.17 -14.02 4.38
CA ALA A 69 -9.50 -12.73 4.95
C ALA A 69 -10.46 -12.90 6.12
N ALA A 70 -10.18 -12.23 7.25
CA ALA A 70 -11.02 -12.26 8.45
C ALA A 70 -12.30 -11.43 8.27
N ALA A 71 -12.29 -10.45 7.37
CA ALA A 71 -13.42 -9.58 7.09
C ALA A 71 -13.45 -9.15 5.61
N THR A 72 -14.66 -8.74 5.16
CA THR A 72 -14.87 -8.24 3.78
C THR A 72 -15.19 -6.75 3.72
N THR A 73 -15.61 -6.16 4.84
CA THR A 73 -15.90 -4.71 4.93
C THR A 73 -14.68 -3.93 5.41
N ASP A 74 -14.55 -2.69 5.00
CA ASP A 74 -13.45 -1.81 5.43
C ASP A 74 -13.36 -1.71 6.96
N TYR A 75 -14.51 -1.56 7.64
CA TYR A 75 -14.54 -1.54 9.11
C TYR A 75 -13.97 -2.83 9.72
N GLY A 76 -14.45 -3.98 9.26
CA GLY A 76 -13.97 -5.27 9.76
C GLY A 76 -12.50 -5.49 9.48
N ARG A 77 -12.03 -5.12 8.27
CA ARG A 77 -10.64 -5.25 7.85
C ARG A 77 -9.71 -4.29 8.62
N GLN A 78 -10.18 -3.09 8.97
CA GLN A 78 -9.43 -2.21 9.88
C GLN A 78 -9.32 -2.82 11.28
N CYS A 79 -10.38 -3.46 11.78
CA CYS A 79 -10.34 -4.14 13.08
C CYS A 79 -9.39 -5.35 13.08
N SER A 80 -9.33 -6.11 11.98
CA SER A 80 -8.47 -7.29 11.85
C SER A 80 -7.01 -6.95 11.49
N GLY A 81 -6.72 -5.70 11.15
CA GLY A 81 -5.39 -5.27 10.67
C GLY A 81 -5.16 -5.55 9.18
N GLU A 82 -6.16 -6.01 8.45
CA GLU A 82 -6.06 -6.31 7.01
C GLU A 82 -6.13 -5.08 6.12
N LEU A 83 -6.60 -3.94 6.65
CA LEU A 83 -6.66 -2.65 5.98
C LEU A 83 -6.08 -1.57 6.88
N VAL A 84 -5.04 -0.90 6.42
CA VAL A 84 -4.41 0.23 7.10
C VAL A 84 -4.50 1.47 6.22
N TYR A 85 -5.05 2.57 6.75
CA TYR A 85 -5.10 3.84 6.03
C TYR A 85 -3.74 4.55 6.08
N THR A 86 -2.76 3.90 5.44
CA THR A 86 -1.43 4.47 5.22
C THR A 86 -0.92 3.99 3.86
N GLY A 87 -0.66 4.90 2.95
CA GLY A 87 -0.19 4.63 1.60
C GLY A 87 1.08 5.41 1.25
N ALA A 88 1.62 5.16 0.08
CA ALA A 88 2.89 5.74 -0.34
C ALA A 88 2.80 7.23 -0.71
N ILE A 89 1.59 7.78 -0.97
CA ILE A 89 1.44 9.13 -1.52
C ILE A 89 0.61 10.05 -0.63
N ARG A 90 -0.62 9.65 -0.26
CA ARG A 90 -1.64 10.57 0.26
C ARG A 90 -1.70 10.68 1.78
N THR A 91 -0.95 9.87 2.52
CA THR A 91 -1.05 9.87 3.99
C THR A 91 -0.49 11.17 4.56
N PRO A 92 -1.30 12.02 5.22
CA PRO A 92 -0.80 13.22 5.85
C PRO A 92 0.22 12.89 6.95
N LEU A 93 1.32 13.64 7.05
CA LEU A 93 2.38 13.33 8.03
C LEU A 93 1.90 13.40 9.48
N MET A 94 0.92 14.24 9.78
CA MET A 94 0.29 14.31 11.11
C MET A 94 -0.51 13.05 11.49
N ALA A 95 -0.88 12.21 10.51
CA ALA A 95 -1.48 10.89 10.76
C ALA A 95 -0.43 9.79 11.02
N ILE A 96 0.84 10.07 10.70
CA ILE A 96 1.96 9.15 10.91
C ILE A 96 2.61 9.39 12.28
N SER A 97 2.78 10.66 12.67
CA SER A 97 3.37 11.05 13.95
C SER A 97 2.83 12.41 14.41
N ASP A 98 2.84 12.65 15.72
CA ASP A 98 2.49 13.95 16.35
C ASP A 98 3.68 14.90 16.46
N ALA A 99 4.92 14.40 16.28
CA ALA A 99 6.15 15.15 16.39
C ALA A 99 7.29 14.49 15.62
N ALA A 100 8.34 15.27 15.31
CA ALA A 100 9.56 14.76 14.71
C ALA A 100 10.82 15.40 15.31
N PRO A 101 11.99 14.73 15.26
CA PRO A 101 13.25 15.29 15.75
C PRO A 101 13.84 16.26 14.71
N LEU A 102 14.20 17.47 15.16
CA LEU A 102 14.97 18.44 14.38
C LEU A 102 15.92 19.20 15.31
N HIS A 103 17.20 19.34 14.93
CA HIS A 103 18.22 20.05 15.70
C HIS A 103 18.34 19.59 17.18
N GLY A 104 18.16 18.29 17.43
CA GLY A 104 18.20 17.71 18.78
C GLY A 104 16.94 17.95 19.63
N ASN A 105 15.94 18.63 19.10
CA ASN A 105 14.66 18.87 19.75
C ASN A 105 13.58 17.92 19.20
N ARG A 106 12.56 17.62 20.03
CA ARG A 106 11.32 17.02 19.59
C ARG A 106 10.34 18.15 19.27
N VAL A 107 10.05 18.35 17.98
CA VAL A 107 9.18 19.40 17.49
C VAL A 107 7.79 18.83 17.21
N SER A 108 6.75 19.41 17.81
CA SER A 108 5.35 19.06 17.52
C SER A 108 4.99 19.46 16.09
N LEU A 109 4.18 18.62 15.42
CA LEU A 109 3.72 18.90 14.07
C LEU A 109 2.56 19.89 14.06
N ALA A 110 2.50 20.70 12.99
CA ALA A 110 1.29 21.43 12.65
C ALA A 110 0.15 20.45 12.37
N ALA A 111 -1.04 20.72 12.93
CA ALA A 111 -2.25 19.94 12.67
C ALA A 111 -2.92 20.41 11.37
N GLU A 112 -2.12 20.52 10.30
CA GLU A 112 -2.52 20.97 8.98
C GLU A 112 -1.89 20.08 7.90
N TRP A 113 -2.58 19.91 6.79
CA TRP A 113 -2.08 19.12 5.68
C TRP A 113 -1.07 19.92 4.83
N PHE A 114 0.13 20.09 5.33
CA PHE A 114 1.22 20.71 4.57
C PHE A 114 2.08 19.71 3.80
N ALA A 115 2.21 18.48 4.29
CA ALA A 115 2.99 17.44 3.65
C ALA A 115 2.35 16.05 3.83
N SER A 116 2.69 15.14 2.94
CA SER A 116 2.22 13.75 2.92
C SER A 116 3.36 12.74 2.83
N SER A 117 3.01 11.46 2.84
CA SER A 117 3.96 10.36 2.65
C SER A 117 4.76 10.47 1.35
N ALA A 118 4.18 11.02 0.28
CA ALA A 118 4.93 11.27 -0.96
C ALA A 118 6.16 12.17 -0.72
N ASP A 119 6.04 13.20 0.11
CA ASP A 119 7.13 14.11 0.39
C ASP A 119 8.32 13.41 1.03
N ILE A 120 8.08 12.55 2.02
CA ILE A 120 9.16 11.82 2.68
C ILE A 120 9.81 10.80 1.75
N TRP A 121 9.03 10.10 0.92
CA TRP A 121 9.58 9.11 0.01
C TRP A 121 10.34 9.73 -1.18
N LEU A 122 9.95 10.93 -1.64
CA LEU A 122 10.71 11.72 -2.61
C LEU A 122 12.04 12.21 -2.01
N ILE A 123 12.03 12.76 -0.79
CA ILE A 123 13.27 13.20 -0.11
C ILE A 123 14.24 12.03 0.07
N LEU A 124 13.71 10.82 0.31
CA LEU A 124 14.49 9.59 0.46
C LEU A 124 14.85 8.91 -0.88
N ASN A 125 14.49 9.49 -2.02
CA ASN A 125 14.71 8.93 -3.36
C ASN A 125 14.15 7.49 -3.53
N GLN A 126 13.02 7.20 -2.93
CA GLN A 126 12.34 5.90 -3.03
C GLN A 126 11.09 5.95 -3.92
N LEU A 127 10.61 7.14 -4.24
CA LEU A 127 9.49 7.41 -5.13
C LEU A 127 9.95 8.40 -6.18
N ASN A 128 9.47 8.29 -7.42
CA ASN A 128 9.77 9.23 -8.49
C ASN A 128 8.62 10.23 -8.66
N GLU A 129 8.93 11.43 -9.12
CA GLU A 129 7.91 12.45 -9.42
C GLU A 129 6.88 11.94 -10.44
N SER A 130 7.33 11.18 -11.45
CA SER A 130 6.47 10.59 -12.50
C SER A 130 5.42 9.60 -11.98
N ASP A 131 5.65 9.04 -10.79
CA ASP A 131 4.75 8.04 -10.20
C ASP A 131 3.56 8.69 -9.47
N ILE A 132 3.60 10.02 -9.27
CA ILE A 132 2.59 10.76 -8.53
C ILE A 132 1.70 11.53 -9.50
N GLN A 133 0.43 11.16 -9.54
CA GLN A 133 -0.58 11.83 -10.37
C GLN A 133 -1.41 12.86 -9.61
N ASP A 134 -1.30 12.89 -8.29
CA ASP A 134 -2.05 13.80 -7.42
C ASP A 134 -1.39 15.17 -7.31
N SER A 135 -2.18 16.19 -7.01
CA SER A 135 -1.65 17.50 -6.66
C SER A 135 -1.02 17.46 -5.25
N SER A 136 0.09 18.19 -5.10
CA SER A 136 0.72 18.39 -3.78
C SER A 136 -0.13 19.34 -2.91
N ALA A 137 0.15 19.36 -1.61
CA ALA A 137 -0.60 20.18 -0.65
C ALA A 137 -0.55 21.70 -0.95
N ASP A 138 0.51 22.17 -1.60
CA ASP A 138 0.66 23.59 -1.95
C ASP A 138 0.60 23.86 -3.47
N GLY A 139 0.26 22.85 -4.26
CA GLY A 139 0.18 22.94 -5.72
C GLY A 139 1.53 23.08 -6.43
N GLN A 140 2.66 23.05 -5.71
CA GLN A 140 3.99 23.09 -6.31
C GLN A 140 4.40 21.70 -6.83
N PRO A 141 5.35 21.62 -7.79
CA PRO A 141 5.82 20.35 -8.31
C PRO A 141 6.35 19.38 -7.24
N TRP A 142 6.29 18.10 -7.55
CA TRP A 142 6.79 17.01 -6.71
C TRP A 142 8.33 16.86 -6.82
N THR A 143 9.08 17.94 -6.55
CA THR A 143 10.54 17.89 -6.50
C THR A 143 11.04 17.73 -5.08
N GLN A 144 12.25 17.22 -4.91
CA GLN A 144 12.88 17.10 -3.60
C GLN A 144 12.91 18.42 -2.83
N MET A 145 13.23 19.53 -3.52
CA MET A 145 13.23 20.87 -2.92
C MET A 145 11.86 21.29 -2.39
N HIS A 146 10.80 21.15 -3.19
CA HIS A 146 9.45 21.51 -2.73
C HIS A 146 8.94 20.57 -1.65
N SER A 147 9.31 19.29 -1.69
CA SER A 147 8.99 18.34 -0.62
C SER A 147 9.67 18.70 0.70
N GLN A 148 10.93 19.15 0.67
CA GLN A 148 11.59 19.69 1.86
C GLN A 148 10.90 20.95 2.40
N GLN A 149 10.41 21.85 1.53
CA GLN A 149 9.66 23.04 1.94
C GLN A 149 8.34 22.67 2.63
N ARG A 150 7.61 21.70 2.10
CA ARG A 150 6.37 21.19 2.72
C ARG A 150 6.65 20.49 4.05
N LEU A 151 7.70 19.67 4.11
CA LEU A 151 8.14 19.01 5.35
C LEU A 151 8.56 20.02 6.43
N ALA A 152 9.28 21.07 6.04
CA ALA A 152 9.67 22.14 6.96
C ALA A 152 8.45 22.86 7.57
N ARG A 153 7.43 23.16 6.77
CA ARG A 153 6.17 23.76 7.25
C ARG A 153 5.47 22.91 8.31
N MET A 154 5.53 21.57 8.18
CA MET A 154 4.99 20.68 9.22
C MET A 154 5.63 20.90 10.59
N LEU A 155 6.89 21.36 10.61
CA LEU A 155 7.67 21.61 11.83
C LEU A 155 7.73 23.11 12.20
N GLY A 156 6.97 23.97 11.53
CA GLY A 156 6.99 25.42 11.76
C GLY A 156 8.34 26.08 11.44
N SER A 157 9.06 25.53 10.43
CA SER A 157 10.40 25.94 10.01
C SER A 157 10.43 26.24 8.50
N ASP A 158 11.51 26.81 8.02
CA ASP A 158 11.80 26.97 6.59
C ASP A 158 12.82 25.91 6.11
N ALA A 159 12.74 25.50 4.83
CA ALA A 159 13.67 24.50 4.28
C ALA A 159 15.15 24.90 4.43
N ARG A 160 15.45 26.21 4.38
CA ARG A 160 16.81 26.79 4.57
C ARG A 160 17.35 26.66 5.99
N ASP A 161 16.51 26.37 6.97
CA ASP A 161 16.89 26.29 8.39
C ASP A 161 17.59 24.96 8.74
N ALA A 162 17.61 24.01 7.80
CA ALA A 162 18.31 22.75 7.95
C ALA A 162 19.00 22.34 6.63
N THR A 163 20.01 21.49 6.74
CA THR A 163 20.70 20.91 5.59
C THR A 163 19.88 19.78 4.96
N ASP A 164 20.19 19.42 3.71
CA ASP A 164 19.57 18.26 3.02
C ASP A 164 19.68 16.98 3.85
N ALA A 165 20.84 16.74 4.47
CA ALA A 165 21.06 15.57 5.32
C ALA A 165 20.16 15.58 6.56
N GLN A 166 19.87 16.75 7.13
CA GLN A 166 18.94 16.88 8.26
C GLN A 166 17.50 16.63 7.82
N TRP A 167 17.09 17.14 6.64
CA TRP A 167 15.75 16.84 6.08
C TRP A 167 15.60 15.37 5.71
N GLN A 168 16.65 14.72 5.18
CA GLN A 168 16.65 13.28 4.97
C GLN A 168 16.46 12.49 6.28
N ASN A 169 17.10 12.92 7.38
CA ASN A 169 16.93 12.29 8.69
C ASN A 169 15.49 12.46 9.22
N VAL A 170 14.87 13.63 9.03
CA VAL A 170 13.46 13.86 9.38
C VAL A 170 12.55 12.99 8.53
N ALA A 171 12.78 12.91 7.22
CA ALA A 171 12.01 12.05 6.32
C ALA A 171 12.15 10.57 6.71
N ALA A 172 13.37 10.11 7.04
CA ALA A 172 13.63 8.75 7.51
C ALA A 172 12.89 8.42 8.82
N TYR A 173 12.77 9.39 9.73
CA TYR A 173 11.98 9.22 10.94
C TYR A 173 10.50 8.95 10.63
N PHE A 174 9.89 9.71 9.71
CA PHE A 174 8.50 9.46 9.29
C PHE A 174 8.34 8.13 8.57
N ALA A 175 9.29 7.79 7.68
CA ALA A 175 9.31 6.51 6.99
C ALA A 175 9.32 5.33 7.97
N GLU A 176 10.15 5.43 9.03
CA GLU A 176 10.21 4.42 10.09
C GLU A 176 8.87 4.32 10.86
N LYS A 177 8.24 5.46 11.18
CA LYS A 177 6.93 5.48 11.84
C LYS A 177 5.83 4.85 10.98
N GLN A 178 5.82 5.16 9.68
CA GLN A 178 4.87 4.55 8.74
C GLN A 178 5.08 3.04 8.62
N MET A 179 6.32 2.60 8.44
CA MET A 179 6.65 1.17 8.42
C MET A 179 6.22 0.46 9.70
N GLN A 180 6.40 1.09 10.87
CA GLN A 180 5.97 0.50 12.14
C GLN A 180 4.46 0.31 12.22
N GLN A 181 3.65 1.22 11.68
CA GLN A 181 2.19 1.05 11.58
C GLN A 181 1.84 -0.19 10.75
N ILE A 182 2.49 -0.34 9.58
CA ILE A 182 2.29 -1.49 8.70
C ILE A 182 2.74 -2.80 9.37
N LEU A 183 3.92 -2.80 10.01
CA LEU A 183 4.44 -3.98 10.71
C LEU A 183 3.53 -4.43 11.86
N ASN A 184 2.95 -3.50 12.62
CA ASN A 184 2.01 -3.83 13.69
C ASN A 184 0.79 -4.59 13.13
N SER A 185 0.27 -4.17 11.99
CA SER A 185 -0.83 -4.85 11.31
C SER A 185 -0.40 -6.20 10.71
N CYS A 186 0.82 -6.29 10.14
CA CYS A 186 1.38 -7.58 9.71
C CYS A 186 1.45 -8.57 10.88
N TYR A 187 1.95 -8.16 12.05
CA TYR A 187 1.98 -9.02 13.24
C TYR A 187 0.58 -9.41 13.71
N GLN A 188 -0.39 -8.50 13.64
CA GLN A 188 -1.78 -8.79 13.98
C GLN A 188 -2.36 -9.86 13.05
N VAL A 189 -2.18 -9.74 11.73
CA VAL A 189 -2.64 -10.74 10.77
C VAL A 189 -1.90 -12.06 10.97
N LEU A 190 -0.56 -12.03 11.08
CA LEU A 190 0.26 -13.23 11.31
C LEU A 190 -0.11 -13.98 12.59
N SER A 191 -0.60 -13.29 13.62
CA SER A 191 -1.02 -13.92 14.89
C SER A 191 -2.19 -14.90 14.73
N GLN A 192 -2.91 -14.84 13.62
CA GLN A 192 -3.99 -15.77 13.29
C GLN A 192 -3.45 -17.08 12.69
N PHE A 193 -2.17 -17.12 12.31
CA PHE A 193 -1.53 -18.23 11.63
C PHE A 193 -0.26 -18.71 12.39
N PRO A 194 -0.41 -19.25 13.61
CA PRO A 194 0.72 -19.59 14.48
C PRO A 194 1.63 -20.67 13.91
N ASP A 195 1.12 -21.51 13.01
CA ASP A 195 1.86 -22.62 12.39
C ASP A 195 2.67 -22.19 11.16
N TRP A 196 2.54 -20.95 10.71
CA TRP A 196 3.27 -20.47 9.54
C TRP A 196 4.77 -20.35 9.82
N GLN A 197 5.54 -20.94 8.94
CA GLN A 197 6.99 -20.92 9.03
C GLN A 197 7.56 -19.54 8.63
N PRO A 198 8.75 -19.16 9.13
CA PRO A 198 9.44 -17.94 8.69
C PRO A 198 9.74 -17.91 7.18
N SER A 199 9.75 -19.06 6.51
CA SER A 199 9.91 -19.19 5.06
C SER A 199 8.67 -18.80 4.25
N SER A 200 7.50 -18.64 4.87
CA SER A 200 6.30 -18.15 4.19
C SER A 200 6.53 -16.71 3.74
N PRO A 201 6.46 -16.42 2.43
CA PRO A 201 6.90 -15.12 1.89
C PRO A 201 5.95 -13.97 2.19
N ILE A 202 6.48 -12.77 2.01
CA ILE A 202 5.72 -11.53 1.85
C ILE A 202 5.70 -11.19 0.36
N ILE A 203 4.51 -11.10 -0.22
CA ILE A 203 4.32 -10.71 -1.62
C ILE A 203 4.01 -9.22 -1.65
N GLY A 204 4.81 -8.43 -2.36
CA GLY A 204 4.66 -6.99 -2.43
C GLY A 204 4.06 -6.50 -3.73
N ALA A 205 3.05 -5.64 -3.62
CA ALA A 205 2.37 -4.98 -4.72
C ALA A 205 2.10 -3.49 -4.41
N GLY A 206 1.58 -2.78 -5.39
CA GLY A 206 1.26 -1.36 -5.32
C GLY A 206 2.46 -0.45 -5.55
N ILE A 207 2.18 0.84 -5.67
CA ILE A 207 3.22 1.88 -5.85
C ILE A 207 4.21 1.93 -4.67
N GLY A 208 3.78 1.46 -3.49
CA GLY A 208 4.59 1.38 -2.27
C GLY A 208 5.28 0.02 -2.08
N GLN A 209 5.45 -0.82 -3.10
CA GLN A 209 6.09 -2.14 -2.98
C GLN A 209 7.50 -2.09 -2.36
N PHE A 210 8.24 -0.99 -2.54
CA PHE A 210 9.55 -0.78 -1.92
C PHE A 210 9.46 -0.70 -0.37
N ILE A 211 8.32 -0.27 0.18
CA ILE A 211 8.03 -0.29 1.62
C ILE A 211 7.79 -1.73 2.06
N VAL A 212 7.05 -2.52 1.24
CA VAL A 212 6.76 -3.94 1.53
C VAL A 212 8.05 -4.74 1.61
N GLU A 213 8.99 -4.54 0.69
CA GLU A 213 10.31 -5.18 0.71
C GLU A 213 11.06 -4.92 2.03
N LYS A 214 11.05 -3.66 2.49
CA LYS A 214 11.65 -3.29 3.79
C LYS A 214 10.91 -3.96 4.97
N CYS A 215 9.60 -4.04 4.91
CA CYS A 215 8.80 -4.74 5.93
C CYS A 215 9.10 -6.25 5.94
N ALA A 216 9.22 -6.89 4.78
CA ALA A 216 9.59 -8.30 4.66
C ALA A 216 10.94 -8.59 5.33
N SER A 217 11.94 -7.73 5.07
CA SER A 217 13.25 -7.80 5.73
C SER A 217 13.14 -7.69 7.25
N ARG A 218 12.32 -6.77 7.78
CA ARG A 218 12.08 -6.58 9.22
C ARG A 218 11.34 -7.76 9.86
N LEU A 219 10.45 -8.40 9.12
CA LEU A 219 9.75 -9.62 9.54
C LEU A 219 10.60 -10.88 9.41
N ASN A 220 11.82 -10.75 8.88
CA ASN A 220 12.72 -11.87 8.57
C ASN A 220 12.04 -12.94 7.70
N ARG A 221 11.32 -12.49 6.65
CA ARG A 221 10.61 -13.33 5.69
C ARG A 221 11.10 -13.06 4.26
N PRO A 222 11.10 -14.06 3.37
CA PRO A 222 11.40 -13.86 1.96
C PRO A 222 10.45 -12.84 1.33
N TYR A 223 10.97 -11.98 0.45
CA TYR A 223 10.18 -11.08 -0.36
C TYR A 223 9.96 -11.67 -1.76
N VAL A 224 8.76 -11.53 -2.28
CA VAL A 224 8.39 -11.88 -3.65
C VAL A 224 7.71 -10.68 -4.30
N ASP A 225 8.24 -10.24 -5.44
CA ASP A 225 7.61 -9.21 -6.24
C ASP A 225 6.37 -9.77 -6.95
N TYR A 226 5.24 -9.08 -6.81
CA TYR A 226 3.98 -9.46 -7.47
C TYR A 226 4.09 -9.55 -8.99
N ALA A 227 4.98 -8.80 -9.63
CA ALA A 227 5.25 -8.87 -11.06
C ALA A 227 5.67 -10.27 -11.52
N ALA A 228 6.23 -11.09 -10.64
CA ALA A 228 6.56 -12.49 -10.94
C ALA A 228 5.35 -13.32 -11.38
N PHE A 229 4.15 -12.97 -10.91
CA PHE A 229 2.90 -13.66 -11.27
C PHE A 229 2.24 -13.06 -12.52
N CYS A 230 2.74 -11.94 -13.02
CA CYS A 230 2.18 -11.15 -14.11
C CYS A 230 3.11 -11.14 -15.34
N GLN A 231 3.73 -12.28 -15.66
CA GLN A 231 4.65 -12.41 -16.81
C GLN A 231 5.80 -11.37 -16.76
N HIS A 232 6.19 -10.92 -15.59
CA HIS A 232 7.24 -9.92 -15.34
C HIS A 232 7.01 -8.58 -16.07
N HIS A 233 5.75 -8.20 -16.32
CA HIS A 233 5.46 -6.87 -16.85
C HIS A 233 5.89 -5.80 -15.83
N PRO A 234 6.69 -4.79 -16.22
CA PRO A 234 7.33 -3.86 -15.26
C PRO A 234 6.33 -3.10 -14.38
N ASP A 235 5.15 -2.77 -14.91
CA ASP A 235 4.15 -2.00 -14.17
C ASP A 235 3.10 -2.86 -13.46
N ALA A 236 3.18 -4.19 -13.60
CA ALA A 236 2.15 -5.10 -13.10
C ALA A 236 1.93 -4.99 -11.59
N ALA A 237 3.02 -4.85 -10.84
CA ALA A 237 2.95 -4.71 -9.38
C ALA A 237 2.34 -3.37 -8.94
N SER A 238 2.64 -2.27 -9.65
CA SER A 238 2.10 -0.94 -9.34
C SER A 238 0.59 -0.84 -9.59
N TYR A 239 0.08 -1.62 -10.56
CA TYR A 239 -1.34 -1.66 -10.94
C TYR A 239 -1.95 -3.05 -10.67
N ALA A 240 -1.59 -3.68 -9.57
CA ALA A 240 -1.93 -5.06 -9.24
C ALA A 240 -3.43 -5.41 -9.41
N PRO A 241 -4.41 -4.62 -8.93
CA PRO A 241 -5.82 -4.96 -9.12
C PRO A 241 -6.26 -5.01 -10.59
N ALA A 242 -5.84 -4.05 -11.40
CA ALA A 242 -6.20 -4.01 -12.82
C ALA A 242 -5.52 -5.15 -13.60
N THR A 243 -4.24 -5.42 -13.32
CA THR A 243 -3.48 -6.50 -13.92
C THR A 243 -4.07 -7.87 -13.56
N ALA A 244 -4.42 -8.07 -12.28
CA ALA A 244 -5.05 -9.29 -11.81
C ALA A 244 -6.38 -9.54 -12.53
N LEU A 245 -7.25 -8.53 -12.60
CA LEU A 245 -8.54 -8.64 -13.30
C LEU A 245 -8.36 -9.02 -14.77
N ALA A 246 -7.40 -8.42 -15.46
CA ALA A 246 -7.12 -8.73 -16.86
C ALA A 246 -6.66 -10.19 -17.03
N LEU A 247 -5.74 -10.66 -16.20
CA LEU A 247 -5.23 -12.04 -16.25
C LEU A 247 -6.30 -13.07 -15.88
N LEU A 248 -7.06 -12.82 -14.82
CA LEU A 248 -8.15 -13.70 -14.39
C LEU A 248 -9.28 -13.77 -15.43
N ALA A 249 -9.60 -12.65 -16.10
CA ALA A 249 -10.56 -12.65 -17.19
C ALA A 249 -10.05 -13.47 -18.39
N ALA A 250 -8.78 -13.36 -18.76
CA ALA A 250 -8.18 -14.15 -19.83
C ALA A 250 -8.21 -15.66 -19.55
N GLN A 251 -8.01 -16.07 -18.30
CA GLN A 251 -8.11 -17.48 -17.89
C GLN A 251 -9.53 -18.07 -18.07
N GLN A 252 -10.58 -17.23 -18.02
CA GLN A 252 -11.95 -17.70 -18.23
C GLN A 252 -12.33 -17.87 -19.71
N LEU A 253 -11.56 -17.25 -20.60
CA LEU A 253 -11.80 -17.30 -22.04
C LEU A 253 -11.01 -18.41 -22.74
N SER A 254 -10.08 -19.03 -22.05
CA SER A 254 -9.24 -20.15 -22.50
C SER A 254 -9.85 -21.49 -22.11
#